data_418ce3763ae03837a80cc1a7e621186d
#
_entry.id   418ce3763ae03837a80cc1a7e621186d
#
_cell.length_a   1.000
_cell.length_b   1.000
_cell.length_c   1.000
_cell.angle_alpha   90.00
_cell.angle_beta   90.00
_cell.angle_gamma   90.00
#
_symmetry.space_group_name_H-M   'P 1'
#
loop_
_entity.id
_entity.type
_entity.pdbx_description
1 polymer ?
#
loop_
_entity_poly.entity_id
_entity_poly.type
_entity_poly.pdbx_seq_one_letter_code
_entity_poly.pdbx_strand_id
1 'polypeptide(L)'
;MKTSKILLLIFFGGWIFSACKKEYSIENATITTANFTAVINGTQWAATTAAEGATLLGGMLNVTGISADSQEISITLTDTSLGVHTLSPQTSSLAVLGFIDSSYTTNFSTSQGTDSTQAGGEVDLTQINTLTKTVSGTFSFKVYRSSDGAQRTIASGIFSNIPYTSTLPGSNPGDTVTASIDNAAFTGESIQASITDNQLTILGSTSTGTQSVALIFPANATIGSHALTPSGASPAYMAVYDFVGASGGNTAAPANAGTINILENNAATSRIRGNFSFTTTDSTGSSTNHAITGGFFSVYYGK
;
A
#
# COMPACT_ATOMS: atom_id res chain seq x y z
N MET A 1 -23.28 85.98 -45.24
CA MET A 1 -24.24 85.20 -44.49
C MET A 1 -24.24 83.80 -45.04
N LYS A 2 -23.49 82.91 -44.50
CA LYS A 2 -23.51 81.44 -44.82
C LYS A 2 -23.19 80.69 -43.57
N THR A 3 -24.16 80.00 -43.03
CA THR A 3 -24.09 79.11 -41.89
C THR A 3 -23.43 77.80 -42.29
N SER A 4 -22.27 77.50 -41.70
CA SER A 4 -21.59 76.23 -41.88
C SER A 4 -22.00 75.28 -40.74
N LYS A 5 -22.59 74.16 -41.09
CA LYS A 5 -22.97 73.06 -40.17
C LYS A 5 -21.76 72.15 -39.98
N ILE A 6 -21.22 72.08 -38.76
CA ILE A 6 -20.18 71.15 -38.38
C ILE A 6 -20.88 69.84 -38.01
N LEU A 7 -20.59 68.80 -38.79
CA LEU A 7 -21.05 67.44 -38.55
C LEU A 7 -20.03 66.72 -37.58
N LEU A 8 -20.46 66.48 -36.36
CA LEU A 8 -19.65 65.76 -35.35
C LEU A 8 -19.82 64.27 -35.59
N LEU A 9 -18.75 63.61 -36.08
CA LEU A 9 -18.70 62.17 -36.30
C LEU A 9 -18.21 61.56 -35.04
N ILE A 10 -19.10 60.92 -34.27
CA ILE A 10 -18.71 60.12 -33.04
C ILE A 10 -18.25 58.73 -33.50
N PHE A 11 -16.95 58.52 -33.43
CA PHE A 11 -16.35 57.23 -33.68
C PHE A 11 -16.52 56.33 -32.40
N PHE A 12 -17.51 55.44 -32.46
CA PHE A 12 -17.69 54.42 -31.43
C PHE A 12 -16.69 53.31 -31.70
N GLY A 13 -15.52 53.40 -31.08
CA GLY A 13 -14.51 52.34 -31.11
C GLY A 13 -14.95 51.16 -30.23
N GLY A 14 -15.53 50.14 -30.87
CA GLY A 14 -15.83 48.88 -30.20
C GLY A 14 -14.56 48.15 -29.80
N TRP A 15 -14.26 48.06 -28.52
CA TRP A 15 -13.24 47.19 -27.97
C TRP A 15 -13.75 45.76 -28.03
N ILE A 16 -13.27 45.02 -29.03
CA ILE A 16 -13.44 43.57 -29.09
C ILE A 16 -12.45 42.97 -28.12
N PHE A 17 -12.90 42.63 -26.93
CA PHE A 17 -12.13 41.76 -26.05
C PHE A 17 -12.13 40.37 -26.65
N SER A 18 -11.10 40.05 -27.42
CA SER A 18 -10.78 38.70 -27.80
C SER A 18 -10.31 37.97 -26.53
N ALA A 19 -11.26 37.36 -25.81
CA ALA A 19 -10.94 36.41 -24.75
C ALA A 19 -10.31 35.18 -25.41
N CYS A 20 -8.99 35.15 -25.49
CA CYS A 20 -8.27 33.92 -25.74
C CYS A 20 -8.66 32.92 -24.64
N LYS A 21 -9.63 32.07 -24.91
CA LYS A 21 -9.78 30.83 -24.16
C LYS A 21 -8.51 30.05 -24.43
N LYS A 22 -7.67 29.90 -23.40
CA LYS A 22 -6.57 28.95 -23.42
C LYS A 22 -7.24 27.59 -23.56
N GLU A 23 -7.32 27.07 -24.78
CA GLU A 23 -7.63 25.66 -24.97
C GLU A 23 -6.53 24.88 -24.25
N TYR A 24 -6.91 24.21 -23.16
CA TYR A 24 -6.11 23.14 -22.66
C TYR A 24 -6.20 22.05 -23.73
N SER A 25 -5.21 22.00 -24.61
CA SER A 25 -4.94 20.81 -25.39
C SER A 25 -4.80 19.68 -24.39
N ILE A 26 -5.79 18.81 -24.32
CA ILE A 26 -5.59 17.48 -23.78
C ILE A 26 -4.74 16.81 -24.85
N GLU A 27 -3.42 17.07 -24.81
CA GLU A 27 -2.50 16.19 -25.49
C GLU A 27 -2.88 14.79 -25.03
N ASN A 28 -3.24 13.94 -25.99
CA ASN A 28 -3.41 12.52 -25.73
C ASN A 28 -2.21 12.11 -24.90
N ALA A 29 -2.44 11.88 -23.62
CA ALA A 29 -1.43 11.27 -22.78
C ALA A 29 -1.08 9.98 -23.53
N THR A 30 0.09 9.96 -24.13
CA THR A 30 0.61 8.75 -24.77
C THR A 30 0.52 7.70 -23.68
N ILE A 31 -0.36 6.72 -23.85
CA ILE A 31 -0.48 5.61 -22.92
C ILE A 31 0.87 4.88 -23.08
N THR A 32 1.84 5.25 -22.27
CA THR A 32 3.12 4.56 -22.22
C THR A 32 2.83 3.20 -21.61
N THR A 33 2.95 2.18 -22.43
CA THR A 33 2.72 0.79 -22.03
C THR A 33 3.65 0.47 -20.87
N ALA A 34 3.12 -0.13 -19.82
CA ALA A 34 3.91 -0.68 -18.74
C ALA A 34 4.89 -1.72 -19.30
N ASN A 35 6.09 -1.78 -18.75
CA ASN A 35 7.12 -2.71 -19.21
C ASN A 35 8.03 -3.10 -18.04
N PHE A 36 8.16 -4.41 -17.81
CA PHE A 36 9.07 -4.94 -16.80
C PHE A 36 9.91 -6.06 -17.42
N THR A 37 11.18 -5.78 -17.66
CA THR A 37 12.12 -6.68 -18.35
C THR A 37 13.44 -6.77 -17.62
N ALA A 38 14.15 -7.87 -17.82
CA ALA A 38 15.50 -8.09 -17.29
C ALA A 38 16.27 -9.15 -18.11
N VAL A 39 17.53 -9.36 -17.80
CA VAL A 39 18.34 -10.48 -18.28
C VAL A 39 18.73 -11.33 -17.08
N ILE A 40 18.26 -12.57 -17.01
CA ILE A 40 18.57 -13.52 -15.93
C ILE A 40 19.59 -14.54 -16.44
N ASN A 41 20.81 -14.51 -15.89
CA ASN A 41 21.91 -15.38 -16.32
C ASN A 41 22.12 -15.40 -17.85
N GLY A 42 21.98 -14.25 -18.50
CA GLY A 42 22.14 -14.11 -19.95
C GLY A 42 20.87 -14.40 -20.77
N THR A 43 19.79 -14.86 -20.16
CA THR A 43 18.52 -15.12 -20.83
C THR A 43 17.56 -13.96 -20.64
N GLN A 44 16.90 -13.50 -21.70
CA GLN A 44 15.88 -12.46 -21.63
C GLN A 44 14.67 -12.92 -20.81
N TRP A 45 14.21 -12.05 -19.93
CA TRP A 45 13.01 -12.23 -19.12
C TRP A 45 12.11 -11.01 -19.28
N ALA A 46 10.82 -11.22 -19.38
CA ALA A 46 9.82 -10.15 -19.41
C ALA A 46 8.56 -10.58 -18.67
N ALA A 47 8.02 -9.67 -17.87
CA ALA A 47 6.70 -9.84 -17.29
C ALA A 47 5.61 -9.81 -18.37
N THR A 48 4.52 -10.49 -18.12
CA THR A 48 3.30 -10.32 -18.93
C THR A 48 2.58 -9.06 -18.47
N THR A 49 2.04 -8.30 -19.39
CA THR A 49 1.38 -6.99 -19.12
C THR A 49 0.25 -7.08 -18.09
N ALA A 50 -0.39 -8.25 -17.94
CA ALA A 50 -1.44 -8.47 -16.94
C ALA A 50 -0.90 -8.86 -15.56
N ALA A 51 0.39 -9.12 -15.43
CA ALA A 51 1.03 -9.65 -14.23
C ALA A 51 2.20 -8.77 -13.75
N GLU A 52 2.17 -7.49 -14.10
CA GLU A 52 3.08 -6.47 -13.55
C GLU A 52 2.29 -5.44 -12.77
N GLY A 53 2.83 -5.03 -11.64
CA GLY A 53 2.18 -4.05 -10.77
C GLY A 53 3.09 -3.61 -9.63
N ALA A 54 2.66 -2.57 -8.94
CA ALA A 54 3.36 -2.10 -7.76
C ALA A 54 2.40 -1.70 -6.64
N THR A 55 2.91 -1.71 -5.42
CA THR A 55 2.23 -1.17 -4.23
C THR A 55 3.15 -0.16 -3.57
N LEU A 56 2.63 1.06 -3.37
CA LEU A 56 3.32 2.14 -2.67
C LEU A 56 2.55 2.46 -1.40
N LEU A 57 3.08 2.05 -0.25
CA LEU A 57 2.40 2.18 1.03
C LEU A 57 3.40 2.37 2.17
N GLY A 58 3.11 3.30 3.06
CA GLY A 58 3.91 3.53 4.27
C GLY A 58 5.37 3.87 4.01
N GLY A 59 5.69 4.53 2.88
CA GLY A 59 7.07 4.80 2.49
C GLY A 59 7.81 3.59 1.91
N MET A 60 7.12 2.45 1.72
CA MET A 60 7.65 1.26 1.05
C MET A 60 7.09 1.16 -0.37
N LEU A 61 7.92 0.77 -1.30
CA LEU A 61 7.54 0.43 -2.67
C LEU A 61 7.84 -1.05 -2.93
N ASN A 62 6.82 -1.80 -3.30
CA ASN A 62 6.99 -3.14 -3.86
C ASN A 62 6.64 -3.10 -5.36
N VAL A 63 7.52 -3.60 -6.22
CA VAL A 63 7.29 -3.74 -7.66
C VAL A 63 7.43 -5.21 -8.01
N THR A 64 6.41 -5.78 -8.65
CA THR A 64 6.37 -7.20 -9.01
C THR A 64 6.06 -7.38 -10.48
N GLY A 65 6.75 -8.31 -11.11
CA GLY A 65 6.46 -8.76 -12.47
C GLY A 65 6.57 -10.27 -12.55
N ILE A 66 5.66 -10.88 -13.33
CA ILE A 66 5.59 -12.33 -13.49
C ILE A 66 5.60 -12.64 -14.99
N SER A 67 6.52 -13.50 -15.41
CA SER A 67 6.64 -13.95 -16.80
C SER A 67 5.58 -15.01 -17.17
N ALA A 68 5.48 -15.33 -18.46
CA ALA A 68 4.52 -16.30 -18.95
C ALA A 68 4.74 -17.73 -18.40
N ASP A 69 5.96 -18.06 -17.99
CA ASP A 69 6.35 -19.31 -17.35
C ASP A 69 6.31 -19.24 -15.81
N SER A 70 5.57 -18.28 -15.26
CA SER A 70 5.35 -18.09 -13.82
C SER A 70 6.59 -17.76 -13.01
N GLN A 71 7.67 -17.32 -13.65
CA GLN A 71 8.83 -16.81 -12.95
C GLN A 71 8.59 -15.36 -12.52
N GLU A 72 8.85 -15.08 -11.25
CA GLU A 72 8.58 -13.78 -10.62
C GLU A 72 9.88 -13.05 -10.28
N ILE A 73 9.92 -11.74 -10.56
CA ILE A 73 10.84 -10.79 -9.96
C ILE A 73 10.02 -9.84 -9.08
N SER A 74 10.37 -9.77 -7.79
CA SER A 74 9.79 -8.84 -6.83
C SER A 74 10.89 -7.99 -6.21
N ILE A 75 10.70 -6.66 -6.20
CA ILE A 75 11.62 -5.67 -5.65
C ILE A 75 10.90 -4.91 -4.56
N THR A 76 11.45 -4.90 -3.35
CA THR A 76 10.92 -4.14 -2.22
C THR A 76 11.93 -3.10 -1.77
N LEU A 77 11.56 -1.82 -1.86
CA LEU A 77 12.31 -0.69 -1.34
C LEU A 77 11.64 -0.17 -0.07
N THR A 78 12.42 0.00 0.99
CA THR A 78 11.94 0.54 2.29
C THR A 78 12.08 2.06 2.39
N ASP A 79 12.59 2.69 1.34
CA ASP A 79 12.67 4.13 1.13
C ASP A 79 12.27 4.41 -0.32
N THR A 80 11.43 5.40 -0.52
CA THR A 80 10.88 5.79 -1.83
C THR A 80 11.45 7.09 -2.36
N SER A 81 12.58 7.55 -1.84
CA SER A 81 13.34 8.65 -2.43
C SER A 81 13.82 8.28 -3.84
N LEU A 82 13.82 9.24 -4.76
CA LEU A 82 14.36 8.99 -6.10
C LEU A 82 15.87 8.83 -6.03
N GLY A 83 16.43 7.93 -6.83
CA GLY A 83 17.84 7.63 -6.91
C GLY A 83 18.17 6.17 -6.60
N VAL A 84 19.45 5.92 -6.32
CA VAL A 84 19.99 4.57 -6.17
C VAL A 84 19.74 4.03 -4.75
N HIS A 85 19.12 2.87 -4.67
CA HIS A 85 18.91 2.07 -3.47
C HIS A 85 19.80 0.83 -3.50
N THR A 86 20.64 0.68 -2.51
CA THR A 86 21.51 -0.50 -2.40
C THR A 86 20.73 -1.68 -1.86
N LEU A 87 20.91 -2.83 -2.51
CA LEU A 87 20.42 -4.13 -2.06
C LEU A 87 21.60 -4.95 -1.51
N SER A 88 21.43 -5.52 -0.34
CA SER A 88 22.43 -6.44 0.24
C SER A 88 21.79 -7.28 1.34
N PRO A 89 22.45 -8.34 1.83
CA PRO A 89 21.98 -9.11 2.99
C PRO A 89 21.81 -8.26 4.26
N GLN A 90 22.43 -7.08 4.32
CA GLN A 90 22.41 -6.18 5.48
C GLN A 90 21.46 -4.99 5.34
N THR A 91 20.80 -4.83 4.18
CA THR A 91 19.84 -3.75 3.95
C THR A 91 18.40 -4.24 4.14
N SER A 92 17.51 -3.32 4.47
CA SER A 92 16.07 -3.62 4.58
C SER A 92 15.38 -3.73 3.21
N SER A 93 15.94 -3.04 2.19
CA SER A 93 15.48 -3.19 0.79
C SER A 93 16.00 -4.50 0.22
N LEU A 94 15.16 -5.21 -0.50
CA LEU A 94 15.49 -6.53 -1.04
C LEU A 94 14.88 -6.79 -2.42
N ALA A 95 15.46 -7.76 -3.15
CA ALA A 95 14.86 -8.30 -4.36
C ALA A 95 14.81 -9.83 -4.29
N VAL A 96 13.78 -10.40 -4.87
CA VAL A 96 13.50 -11.84 -4.92
C VAL A 96 13.33 -12.28 -6.36
N LEU A 97 13.92 -13.42 -6.72
CA LEU A 97 13.66 -14.16 -7.94
C LEU A 97 13.09 -15.52 -7.55
N GLY A 98 11.89 -15.83 -7.99
CA GLY A 98 11.21 -17.06 -7.62
C GLY A 98 10.21 -17.53 -8.67
N PHE A 99 9.30 -18.37 -8.25
CA PHE A 99 8.11 -18.77 -8.99
C PHE A 99 6.89 -18.51 -8.13
N ILE A 100 5.75 -18.23 -8.76
CA ILE A 100 4.48 -18.10 -8.04
C ILE A 100 4.26 -19.38 -7.21
N ASP A 101 3.78 -19.19 -5.98
CA ASP A 101 3.50 -20.25 -5.00
C ASP A 101 4.74 -21.02 -4.50
N SER A 102 5.97 -20.53 -4.77
CA SER A 102 7.16 -21.13 -4.22
C SER A 102 7.42 -20.66 -2.78
N SER A 103 8.01 -21.53 -1.96
CA SER A 103 8.37 -21.16 -0.57
C SER A 103 9.61 -20.24 -0.56
N TYR A 104 9.76 -19.44 0.50
CA TYR A 104 10.94 -18.58 0.71
C TYR A 104 12.27 -19.37 0.56
N THR A 105 12.31 -20.63 1.01
CA THR A 105 13.49 -21.50 0.96
C THR A 105 13.86 -21.96 -0.46
N THR A 106 12.94 -21.88 -1.43
CA THR A 106 13.15 -22.22 -2.83
C THR A 106 13.46 -21.01 -3.69
N ASN A 107 13.19 -19.81 -3.19
CA ASN A 107 13.45 -18.56 -3.91
C ASN A 107 14.89 -18.08 -3.70
N PHE A 108 15.37 -17.33 -4.67
CA PHE A 108 16.61 -16.58 -4.57
C PHE A 108 16.31 -15.18 -4.04
N SER A 109 17.17 -14.64 -3.16
CA SER A 109 16.98 -13.28 -2.64
C SER A 109 18.31 -12.56 -2.47
N THR A 110 18.28 -11.23 -2.55
CA THR A 110 19.41 -10.37 -2.17
C THR A 110 19.67 -10.39 -0.66
N SER A 111 18.71 -10.83 0.15
CA SER A 111 18.82 -10.93 1.61
C SER A 111 19.36 -12.28 2.11
N GLN A 112 19.53 -13.27 1.23
CA GLN A 112 19.94 -14.63 1.63
C GLN A 112 21.46 -14.87 1.59
N GLY A 113 22.29 -13.99 1.25
CA GLY A 113 23.75 -14.16 1.30
C GLY A 113 24.34 -13.78 2.66
N THR A 114 25.61 -14.07 2.87
CA THR A 114 26.37 -13.60 4.04
C THR A 114 26.97 -12.21 3.79
N ASP A 115 27.21 -11.86 2.55
CA ASP A 115 27.83 -10.61 2.15
C ASP A 115 27.43 -10.21 0.70
N SER A 116 27.88 -9.03 0.27
CA SER A 116 27.60 -8.47 -1.05
C SER A 116 28.26 -9.21 -2.22
N THR A 117 29.18 -10.16 -1.96
CA THR A 117 29.79 -10.97 -3.03
C THR A 117 28.84 -12.08 -3.47
N GLN A 118 28.02 -12.57 -2.55
CA GLN A 118 27.03 -13.62 -2.79
C GLN A 118 25.71 -13.04 -3.30
N ALA A 119 25.21 -11.97 -2.67
CA ALA A 119 23.94 -11.37 -2.99
C ALA A 119 24.00 -9.84 -2.82
N GLY A 120 23.22 -9.12 -3.62
CA GLY A 120 23.15 -7.66 -3.54
C GLY A 120 23.21 -7.00 -4.92
N GLY A 121 23.20 -5.70 -4.94
CA GLY A 121 23.15 -4.87 -6.14
C GLY A 121 22.44 -3.56 -5.87
N GLU A 122 21.75 -3.05 -6.88
CA GLU A 122 21.12 -1.74 -6.79
C GLU A 122 19.81 -1.67 -7.59
N VAL A 123 18.96 -0.76 -7.16
CA VAL A 123 17.76 -0.30 -7.88
C VAL A 123 17.85 1.21 -7.96
N ASP A 124 17.79 1.77 -9.14
CA ASP A 124 17.68 3.21 -9.36
C ASP A 124 16.20 3.56 -9.61
N LEU A 125 15.54 4.13 -8.62
CA LEU A 125 14.15 4.59 -8.70
C LEU A 125 14.14 5.96 -9.40
N THR A 126 13.79 5.98 -10.68
CA THR A 126 13.89 7.18 -11.51
C THR A 126 12.64 8.05 -11.48
N GLN A 127 11.47 7.46 -11.21
CA GLN A 127 10.21 8.22 -11.19
C GLN A 127 9.16 7.56 -10.30
N ILE A 128 8.46 8.40 -9.53
CA ILE A 128 7.14 8.12 -8.97
C ILE A 128 6.19 9.21 -9.47
N ASN A 129 5.27 8.83 -10.37
CA ASN A 129 4.28 9.75 -10.91
C ASN A 129 2.97 9.60 -10.11
N THR A 130 2.69 10.59 -9.26
CA THR A 130 1.49 10.58 -8.41
C THR A 130 0.21 10.90 -9.18
N LEU A 131 0.30 11.53 -10.34
CA LEU A 131 -0.84 11.88 -11.17
C LEU A 131 -1.35 10.66 -11.96
N THR A 132 -0.44 9.94 -12.62
CA THR A 132 -0.75 8.72 -13.39
C THR A 132 -0.72 7.45 -12.56
N LYS A 133 -0.27 7.55 -11.30
CA LYS A 133 -0.07 6.39 -10.40
C LYS A 133 0.85 5.34 -11.01
N THR A 134 2.01 5.77 -11.49
CA THR A 134 3.02 4.88 -12.09
C THR A 134 4.41 5.09 -11.48
N VAL A 135 5.20 4.02 -11.49
CA VAL A 135 6.61 4.04 -11.08
C VAL A 135 7.52 3.55 -12.19
N SER A 136 8.75 4.07 -12.23
CA SER A 136 9.77 3.67 -13.20
C SER A 136 11.14 3.63 -12.54
N GLY A 137 11.97 2.72 -13.02
CA GLY A 137 13.34 2.57 -12.53
C GLY A 137 14.13 1.53 -13.31
N THR A 138 15.40 1.40 -12.96
CA THR A 138 16.30 0.37 -13.47
C THR A 138 16.89 -0.43 -12.32
N PHE A 139 17.38 -1.63 -12.60
CA PHE A 139 17.95 -2.47 -11.56
C PHE A 139 19.01 -3.45 -12.11
N SER A 140 19.93 -3.79 -11.24
CA SER A 140 20.85 -4.90 -11.44
C SER A 140 21.24 -5.49 -10.08
N PHE A 141 21.17 -6.80 -9.95
CA PHE A 141 21.50 -7.44 -8.70
C PHE A 141 21.86 -8.92 -8.88
N LYS A 142 22.53 -9.47 -7.86
CA LYS A 142 22.71 -10.90 -7.67
C LYS A 142 21.81 -11.39 -6.56
N VAL A 143 21.22 -12.54 -6.75
CA VAL A 143 20.42 -13.22 -5.74
C VAL A 143 21.03 -14.58 -5.40
N TYR A 144 20.90 -14.95 -4.14
CA TYR A 144 21.44 -16.17 -3.55
C TYR A 144 20.32 -17.01 -2.99
N ARG A 145 20.49 -18.33 -3.04
CA ARG A 145 19.59 -19.29 -2.41
C ARG A 145 20.38 -20.08 -1.36
N SER A 146 20.02 -19.92 -0.10
CA SER A 146 20.75 -20.50 1.02
C SER A 146 20.65 -22.02 1.11
N SER A 147 19.61 -22.62 0.53
CA SER A 147 19.39 -24.07 0.62
C SER A 147 20.42 -24.92 -0.14
N ASP A 148 21.02 -24.38 -1.20
CA ASP A 148 22.00 -25.10 -2.06
C ASP A 148 23.19 -24.24 -2.49
N GLY A 149 23.27 -23.00 -2.03
CA GLY A 149 24.36 -22.10 -2.38
C GLY A 149 24.30 -21.56 -3.81
N ALA A 150 23.22 -21.77 -4.52
CA ALA A 150 23.09 -21.32 -5.90
C ALA A 150 22.94 -19.78 -6.01
N GLN A 151 23.51 -19.23 -7.09
CA GLN A 151 23.41 -17.79 -7.39
C GLN A 151 22.74 -17.57 -8.75
N ARG A 152 22.11 -16.41 -8.92
CA ARG A 152 21.60 -15.89 -10.19
C ARG A 152 21.97 -14.43 -10.32
N THR A 153 22.31 -14.02 -11.54
CA THR A 153 22.59 -12.62 -11.88
C THR A 153 21.41 -12.07 -12.68
N ILE A 154 20.88 -10.95 -12.22
CA ILE A 154 19.86 -10.17 -12.89
C ILE A 154 20.52 -8.89 -13.37
N ALA A 155 20.53 -8.65 -14.67
CA ALA A 155 21.18 -7.51 -15.29
C ALA A 155 20.22 -6.80 -16.24
N SER A 156 20.55 -5.54 -16.58
CA SER A 156 19.79 -4.73 -17.53
C SER A 156 18.28 -4.70 -17.22
N GLY A 157 17.95 -4.71 -15.94
CA GLY A 157 16.57 -4.67 -15.48
C GLY A 157 15.97 -3.28 -15.67
N ILE A 158 14.73 -3.23 -16.16
CA ILE A 158 13.95 -2.00 -16.35
C ILE A 158 12.52 -2.29 -15.92
N PHE A 159 11.96 -1.43 -15.09
CA PHE A 159 10.52 -1.30 -14.92
C PHE A 159 10.11 0.12 -15.30
N SER A 160 9.12 0.26 -16.15
CA SER A 160 8.71 1.54 -16.74
C SER A 160 7.20 1.66 -16.74
N ASN A 161 6.71 2.78 -16.20
CA ASN A 161 5.28 3.10 -16.09
C ASN A 161 4.44 1.99 -15.44
N ILE A 162 5.03 1.24 -14.50
CA ILE A 162 4.31 0.19 -13.78
C ILE A 162 3.22 0.85 -12.92
N PRO A 163 1.95 0.49 -13.09
CA PRO A 163 0.88 1.05 -12.28
C PRO A 163 1.04 0.63 -10.83
N TYR A 164 0.88 1.59 -9.91
CA TYR A 164 0.90 1.29 -8.49
C TYR A 164 -0.43 1.60 -7.81
N THR A 165 -0.73 0.81 -6.79
CA THR A 165 -1.78 1.09 -5.81
C THR A 165 -1.14 1.63 -4.53
N SER A 166 -1.83 2.55 -3.85
CA SER A 166 -1.46 3.02 -2.51
C SER A 166 -2.38 2.42 -1.43
N THR A 167 -3.03 1.33 -1.77
CA THR A 167 -3.89 0.53 -0.89
C THR A 167 -3.40 -0.90 -0.94
N LEU A 168 -3.42 -1.61 0.20
CA LEU A 168 -3.11 -3.03 0.21
C LEU A 168 -4.15 -3.83 -0.59
N PRO A 169 -3.76 -4.96 -1.21
CA PRO A 169 -4.71 -5.89 -1.79
C PRO A 169 -5.80 -6.23 -0.76
N GLY A 170 -7.06 -6.11 -1.14
CA GLY A 170 -8.20 -6.33 -0.23
C GLY A 170 -8.79 -5.07 0.41
N SER A 171 -8.16 -3.89 0.29
CA SER A 171 -8.81 -2.63 0.66
C SER A 171 -9.69 -2.12 -0.48
N ASN A 172 -10.90 -1.67 -0.12
CA ASN A 172 -11.86 -1.11 -1.07
C ASN A 172 -11.92 0.41 -0.93
N PRO A 173 -12.10 1.15 -2.03
CA PRO A 173 -12.39 2.58 -1.94
C PRO A 173 -13.62 2.83 -1.05
N GLY A 174 -13.45 3.67 -0.03
CA GLY A 174 -14.50 3.99 0.95
C GLY A 174 -14.46 3.14 2.22
N ASP A 175 -13.53 2.20 2.34
CA ASP A 175 -13.25 1.57 3.64
C ASP A 175 -12.71 2.61 4.61
N THR A 176 -13.12 2.48 5.85
CA THR A 176 -12.77 3.43 6.92
C THR A 176 -12.56 2.69 8.23
N VAL A 177 -11.45 2.98 8.89
CA VAL A 177 -11.19 2.63 10.30
C VAL A 177 -10.60 3.86 10.97
N THR A 178 -11.29 4.41 11.95
CA THR A 178 -10.84 5.58 12.72
C THR A 178 -11.03 5.35 14.20
N ALA A 179 -10.23 6.01 15.04
CA ALA A 179 -10.35 5.98 16.47
C ALA A 179 -9.65 7.17 17.12
N SER A 180 -9.75 7.31 18.43
CA SER A 180 -8.85 8.08 19.26
C SER A 180 -8.03 7.11 20.11
N ILE A 181 -6.72 7.17 20.02
CA ILE A 181 -5.77 6.36 20.80
C ILE A 181 -5.05 7.29 21.76
N ASP A 182 -5.27 7.12 23.06
CA ASP A 182 -4.72 7.98 24.11
C ASP A 182 -4.98 9.48 23.87
N ASN A 183 -6.18 9.81 23.38
CA ASN A 183 -6.63 11.13 22.94
C ASN A 183 -5.98 11.68 21.66
N ALA A 184 -5.13 10.90 20.97
CA ALA A 184 -4.61 11.24 19.64
C ALA A 184 -5.50 10.62 18.54
N ALA A 185 -5.77 11.37 17.48
CA ALA A 185 -6.55 10.86 16.36
C ALA A 185 -5.79 9.75 15.61
N PHE A 186 -6.46 8.62 15.37
CA PHE A 186 -6.01 7.53 14.55
C PHE A 186 -6.88 7.43 13.31
N THR A 187 -6.24 7.33 12.14
CA THR A 187 -6.90 7.05 10.86
C THR A 187 -6.16 5.90 10.17
N GLY A 188 -6.88 4.82 9.90
CA GLY A 188 -6.38 3.74 9.06
C GLY A 188 -6.31 4.21 7.61
N GLU A 189 -5.11 4.38 7.09
CA GLU A 189 -4.87 4.74 5.69
C GLU A 189 -4.72 3.51 4.81
N SER A 190 -4.31 2.39 5.41
CA SER A 190 -4.34 1.06 4.84
C SER A 190 -5.34 0.21 5.60
N ILE A 191 -6.37 -0.27 4.91
CA ILE A 191 -7.44 -1.05 5.53
C ILE A 191 -7.60 -2.37 4.79
N GLN A 192 -7.63 -3.46 5.55
CA GLN A 192 -7.88 -4.82 5.05
C GLN A 192 -9.06 -5.43 5.81
N ALA A 193 -9.90 -6.16 5.09
CA ALA A 193 -10.97 -6.95 5.68
C ALA A 193 -11.03 -8.33 5.00
N SER A 194 -10.77 -9.38 5.75
CA SER A 194 -10.70 -10.75 5.24
C SER A 194 -11.47 -11.73 6.13
N ILE A 195 -12.03 -12.76 5.53
CA ILE A 195 -12.70 -13.85 6.25
C ILE A 195 -11.85 -15.11 6.14
N THR A 196 -11.53 -15.69 7.29
CA THR A 196 -10.88 -16.99 7.40
C THR A 196 -11.59 -17.78 8.49
N ASP A 197 -11.98 -19.02 8.23
CA ASP A 197 -12.69 -19.90 9.18
C ASP A 197 -13.90 -19.25 9.84
N ASN A 198 -14.71 -18.52 9.04
CA ASN A 198 -15.88 -17.75 9.51
C ASN A 198 -15.56 -16.62 10.49
N GLN A 199 -14.29 -16.24 10.65
CA GLN A 199 -13.85 -15.07 11.38
C GLN A 199 -13.54 -13.95 10.40
N LEU A 200 -14.13 -12.78 10.60
CA LEU A 200 -13.78 -11.54 9.90
C LEU A 200 -12.68 -10.84 10.69
N THR A 201 -11.58 -10.57 10.01
CA THR A 201 -10.51 -9.72 10.52
C THR A 201 -10.53 -8.40 9.77
N ILE A 202 -10.62 -7.29 10.49
CA ILE A 202 -10.48 -5.93 9.99
C ILE A 202 -9.19 -5.37 10.54
N LEU A 203 -8.28 -4.93 9.68
CA LEU A 203 -7.02 -4.30 10.05
C LEU A 203 -6.98 -2.89 9.45
N GLY A 204 -6.83 -1.88 10.28
CA GLY A 204 -6.52 -0.52 9.87
C GLY A 204 -5.12 -0.12 10.34
N SER A 205 -4.27 0.36 9.44
CA SER A 205 -2.89 0.78 9.74
C SER A 205 -2.65 2.20 9.28
N THR A 206 -1.80 2.95 9.99
CA THR A 206 -1.30 4.26 9.51
C THR A 206 -0.43 4.08 8.27
N SER A 207 -0.25 5.14 7.48
CA SER A 207 0.59 5.13 6.26
C SER A 207 2.04 4.72 6.53
N THR A 208 2.55 5.04 7.71
CA THR A 208 3.90 4.66 8.15
C THR A 208 3.99 3.24 8.69
N GLY A 209 2.85 2.56 8.89
CA GLY A 209 2.80 1.23 9.53
C GLY A 209 3.21 1.23 11.01
N THR A 210 3.37 2.41 11.64
CA THR A 210 3.81 2.52 13.03
C THR A 210 2.71 2.23 14.05
N GLN A 211 1.45 2.29 13.61
CA GLN A 211 0.28 1.96 14.43
C GLN A 211 -0.73 1.18 13.60
N SER A 212 -1.36 0.19 14.20
CA SER A 212 -2.50 -0.50 13.61
C SER A 212 -3.54 -0.92 14.66
N VAL A 213 -4.78 -1.00 14.22
CA VAL A 213 -5.90 -1.55 14.99
C VAL A 213 -6.47 -2.73 14.23
N ALA A 214 -6.50 -3.88 14.87
CA ALA A 214 -7.14 -5.08 14.36
C ALA A 214 -8.40 -5.40 15.17
N LEU A 215 -9.49 -5.72 14.47
CA LEU A 215 -10.73 -6.22 15.05
C LEU A 215 -11.00 -7.61 14.46
N ILE A 216 -11.30 -8.58 15.31
CA ILE A 216 -11.53 -9.98 14.91
C ILE A 216 -12.84 -10.44 15.56
N PHE A 217 -13.79 -10.88 14.75
CA PHE A 217 -15.10 -11.34 15.22
C PHE A 217 -15.79 -12.23 14.16
N PRO A 218 -16.86 -12.98 14.51
CA PRO A 218 -17.55 -13.84 13.55
C PRO A 218 -18.06 -13.04 12.33
N ALA A 219 -17.85 -13.58 11.13
CA ALA A 219 -18.32 -12.93 9.89
C ALA A 219 -19.85 -12.78 9.84
N ASN A 220 -20.58 -13.62 10.57
CA ASN A 220 -22.04 -13.56 10.73
C ASN A 220 -22.47 -12.84 12.01
N ALA A 221 -21.63 -11.98 12.59
CA ALA A 221 -21.94 -11.21 13.79
C ALA A 221 -23.29 -10.48 13.65
N THR A 222 -24.13 -10.58 14.68
CA THR A 222 -25.44 -9.92 14.72
C THR A 222 -25.29 -8.43 15.02
N ILE A 223 -26.27 -7.64 14.59
CA ILE A 223 -26.36 -6.22 14.97
C ILE A 223 -26.50 -6.11 16.48
N GLY A 224 -25.75 -5.18 17.07
CA GLY A 224 -25.73 -4.93 18.51
C GLY A 224 -24.35 -4.88 19.11
N SER A 225 -24.27 -4.73 20.41
CA SER A 225 -23.05 -4.60 21.18
C SER A 225 -22.55 -5.96 21.65
N HIS A 226 -21.30 -6.25 21.39
CA HIS A 226 -20.61 -7.48 21.77
C HIS A 226 -19.40 -7.13 22.64
N ALA A 227 -19.33 -7.71 23.83
CA ALA A 227 -18.17 -7.55 24.69
C ALA A 227 -16.94 -8.25 24.07
N LEU A 228 -15.78 -7.65 24.20
CA LEU A 228 -14.51 -8.31 23.83
C LEU A 228 -14.27 -9.49 24.77
N THR A 229 -13.83 -10.59 24.19
CA THR A 229 -13.62 -11.85 24.91
C THR A 229 -12.14 -12.21 24.86
N PRO A 230 -11.60 -12.89 25.89
CA PRO A 230 -10.25 -13.40 25.85
C PRO A 230 -10.03 -14.35 24.67
N SER A 231 -8.79 -14.45 24.21
CA SER A 231 -8.38 -15.43 23.19
C SER A 231 -8.81 -16.85 23.61
N GLY A 232 -9.39 -17.60 22.68
CA GLY A 232 -9.87 -18.96 22.88
C GLY A 232 -11.36 -19.08 23.26
N ALA A 233 -12.06 -17.96 23.49
CA ALA A 233 -13.54 -17.98 23.62
C ALA A 233 -14.22 -18.26 22.25
N SER A 234 -15.43 -18.80 22.28
CA SER A 234 -16.22 -19.03 21.06
C SER A 234 -17.68 -18.61 21.31
N PRO A 235 -18.23 -17.66 20.50
CA PRO A 235 -17.55 -16.87 19.47
C PRO A 235 -16.57 -15.86 20.06
N ALA A 236 -15.42 -15.68 19.40
CA ALA A 236 -14.40 -14.73 19.85
C ALA A 236 -14.70 -13.35 19.26
N TYR A 237 -14.75 -12.32 20.11
CA TYR A 237 -14.72 -10.90 19.75
C TYR A 237 -13.44 -10.31 20.32
N MET A 238 -12.47 -10.02 19.48
CA MET A 238 -11.14 -9.61 19.91
C MET A 238 -10.75 -8.29 19.23
N ALA A 239 -9.91 -7.53 19.91
CA ALA A 239 -9.26 -6.38 19.33
C ALA A 239 -7.78 -6.36 19.75
N VAL A 240 -6.92 -5.83 18.88
CA VAL A 240 -5.49 -5.68 19.12
C VAL A 240 -5.08 -4.29 18.66
N TYR A 241 -4.30 -3.61 19.46
CA TYR A 241 -3.57 -2.42 19.07
C TYR A 241 -2.10 -2.78 18.92
N ASP A 242 -1.52 -2.52 17.76
CA ASP A 242 -0.12 -2.73 17.46
C ASP A 242 0.58 -1.39 17.23
N PHE A 243 1.75 -1.20 17.82
CA PHE A 243 2.50 0.05 17.77
C PHE A 243 4.00 -0.22 17.83
N VAL A 244 4.78 0.74 17.36
CA VAL A 244 6.24 0.69 17.50
C VAL A 244 6.61 1.12 18.91
N GLY A 245 7.09 0.17 19.70
CA GLY A 245 7.56 0.40 21.07
C GLY A 245 8.85 1.24 21.14
N ALA A 246 9.21 1.66 22.33
CA ALA A 246 10.42 2.47 22.60
C ALA A 246 11.74 1.81 22.13
N SER A 247 11.75 0.49 21.97
CA SER A 247 12.89 -0.28 21.43
C SER A 247 12.92 -0.34 19.90
N GLY A 248 11.95 0.28 19.20
CA GLY A 248 11.85 0.28 17.74
C GLY A 248 11.23 -0.98 17.12
N GLY A 249 10.78 -1.94 17.95
CA GLY A 249 10.05 -3.13 17.50
C GLY A 249 8.55 -2.97 17.60
N ASN A 250 7.80 -3.70 16.75
CA ASN A 250 6.34 -3.75 16.84
C ASN A 250 5.94 -4.50 18.13
N THR A 251 4.98 -3.91 18.83
CA THR A 251 4.40 -4.47 20.06
C THR A 251 2.91 -4.61 19.88
N ALA A 252 2.42 -5.84 19.93
CA ALA A 252 0.98 -6.12 19.89
C ALA A 252 0.39 -6.11 21.29
N ALA A 253 -0.56 -5.24 21.55
CA ALA A 253 -1.28 -5.11 22.80
C ALA A 253 -2.74 -5.58 22.62
N PRO A 254 -3.10 -6.80 23.06
CA PRO A 254 -4.45 -7.30 22.98
C PRO A 254 -5.37 -6.53 23.93
N ALA A 255 -6.64 -6.41 23.54
CA ALA A 255 -7.67 -5.80 24.39
C ALA A 255 -7.90 -6.65 25.63
N ASN A 256 -7.92 -6.00 26.80
CA ASN A 256 -8.29 -6.61 28.07
C ASN A 256 -9.76 -6.37 28.46
N ALA A 257 -10.37 -5.31 27.93
CA ALA A 257 -11.77 -4.97 28.09
C ALA A 257 -12.23 -4.05 26.95
N GLY A 258 -13.51 -4.11 26.61
CA GLY A 258 -14.09 -3.25 25.59
C GLY A 258 -15.28 -3.87 24.88
N THR A 259 -15.74 -3.21 23.84
CA THR A 259 -16.89 -3.62 23.04
C THR A 259 -16.69 -3.34 21.54
N ILE A 260 -17.28 -4.21 20.72
CA ILE A 260 -17.55 -3.96 19.30
C ILE A 260 -19.07 -3.89 19.14
N ASN A 261 -19.58 -2.79 18.62
CA ASN A 261 -21.00 -2.61 18.35
C ASN A 261 -21.25 -2.64 16.85
N ILE A 262 -21.85 -3.71 16.35
CA ILE A 262 -22.19 -3.88 14.94
C ILE A 262 -23.44 -3.06 14.62
N LEU A 263 -23.33 -2.11 13.71
CA LEU A 263 -24.43 -1.26 13.24
C LEU A 263 -25.09 -1.81 11.98
N GLU A 264 -24.31 -2.48 11.14
CA GLU A 264 -24.77 -3.08 9.89
C GLU A 264 -23.88 -4.30 9.57
N ASN A 265 -24.49 -5.41 9.17
CA ASN A 265 -23.79 -6.54 8.57
C ASN A 265 -24.62 -7.04 7.39
N ASN A 266 -24.24 -6.62 6.18
CA ASN A 266 -24.98 -6.89 4.96
C ASN A 266 -24.18 -7.87 4.08
N ALA A 267 -24.53 -9.15 4.19
CA ALA A 267 -23.88 -10.21 3.43
C ALA A 267 -24.10 -10.09 1.92
N ALA A 268 -25.21 -9.48 1.46
CA ALA A 268 -25.49 -9.32 0.03
C ALA A 268 -24.55 -8.30 -0.64
N THR A 269 -24.13 -7.29 0.11
CA THR A 269 -23.16 -6.28 -0.35
C THR A 269 -21.75 -6.53 0.18
N SER A 270 -21.57 -7.56 1.00
CA SER A 270 -20.30 -7.83 1.71
C SER A 270 -19.79 -6.62 2.50
N ARG A 271 -20.72 -5.86 3.12
CA ARG A 271 -20.40 -4.65 3.88
C ARG A 271 -20.75 -4.81 5.35
N ILE A 272 -19.82 -4.37 6.20
CA ILE A 272 -20.05 -4.30 7.63
C ILE A 272 -19.63 -2.93 8.17
N ARG A 273 -20.37 -2.43 9.15
CA ARG A 273 -20.13 -1.17 9.83
C ARG A 273 -20.33 -1.32 11.32
N GLY A 274 -19.57 -0.57 12.11
CA GLY A 274 -19.74 -0.58 13.55
C GLY A 274 -18.86 0.44 14.25
N ASN A 275 -19.04 0.47 15.56
CA ASN A 275 -18.22 1.25 16.48
C ASN A 275 -17.44 0.29 17.38
N PHE A 276 -16.33 0.77 17.93
CA PHE A 276 -15.56 0.00 18.91
C PHE A 276 -14.91 0.91 19.94
N SER A 277 -14.67 0.34 21.11
CA SER A 277 -13.82 0.95 22.12
C SER A 277 -13.21 -0.15 22.99
N PHE A 278 -11.94 -0.01 23.34
CA PHE A 278 -11.27 -0.97 24.20
C PHE A 278 -10.04 -0.36 24.89
N THR A 279 -9.61 -1.05 25.93
CA THR A 279 -8.33 -0.79 26.59
C THR A 279 -7.41 -1.99 26.41
N THR A 280 -6.12 -1.74 26.34
CA THR A 280 -5.11 -2.79 26.24
C THR A 280 -4.23 -2.81 27.48
N THR A 281 -3.61 -3.95 27.75
CA THR A 281 -2.46 -4.06 28.66
C THR A 281 -1.26 -4.51 27.86
N ASP A 282 -0.13 -3.83 28.05
CA ASP A 282 1.13 -4.26 27.44
C ASP A 282 1.54 -5.63 27.99
N SER A 283 1.74 -6.60 27.11
CA SER A 283 2.19 -7.96 27.46
C SER A 283 3.65 -8.03 27.89
N THR A 284 4.43 -6.96 27.71
CA THR A 284 5.86 -6.90 28.02
C THR A 284 6.16 -6.43 29.46
N GLY A 285 5.13 -6.17 30.26
CA GLY A 285 5.27 -5.75 31.67
C GLY A 285 5.69 -4.28 31.85
N SER A 286 5.83 -3.51 30.78
CA SER A 286 5.91 -2.06 30.82
C SER A 286 4.48 -1.53 30.82
N SER A 287 3.97 -1.15 31.94
CA SER A 287 2.55 -0.83 32.27
C SER A 287 1.92 0.31 31.46
N THR A 288 2.09 0.34 30.17
CA THR A 288 1.44 1.32 29.29
C THR A 288 0.10 0.75 28.83
N ASN A 289 -0.95 1.11 29.54
CA ASN A 289 -2.32 0.85 29.09
C ASN A 289 -2.68 1.87 28.02
N HIS A 290 -3.14 1.39 26.87
CA HIS A 290 -3.67 2.24 25.82
C HIS A 290 -5.19 2.27 25.89
N ALA A 291 -5.78 3.46 25.71
CA ALA A 291 -7.22 3.66 25.63
C ALA A 291 -7.61 3.97 24.18
N ILE A 292 -8.30 3.05 23.55
CA ILE A 292 -8.86 3.21 22.21
C ILE A 292 -10.34 3.54 22.34
N THR A 293 -10.73 4.75 21.96
CA THR A 293 -12.08 5.29 22.14
C THR A 293 -12.64 5.88 20.86
N GLY A 294 -13.96 6.02 20.76
CA GLY A 294 -14.63 6.62 19.59
C GLY A 294 -14.32 5.91 18.28
N GLY A 295 -13.96 4.62 18.36
CA GLY A 295 -13.65 3.83 17.19
C GLY A 295 -14.85 3.66 16.26
N PHE A 296 -14.61 3.75 14.96
CA PHE A 296 -15.58 3.50 13.90
C PHE A 296 -14.92 2.70 12.77
N PHE A 297 -15.65 1.75 12.22
CA PHE A 297 -15.26 1.05 10.99
C PHE A 297 -16.44 0.96 10.01
N SER A 298 -16.12 0.99 8.74
CA SER A 298 -17.01 0.72 7.62
C SER A 298 -16.19 0.07 6.53
N VAL A 299 -16.34 -1.22 6.28
CA VAL A 299 -15.48 -1.97 5.37
C VAL A 299 -16.29 -2.93 4.51
N TYR A 300 -15.73 -3.24 3.33
CA TYR A 300 -16.17 -4.34 2.49
C TYR A 300 -15.25 -5.54 2.70
N TYR A 301 -15.81 -6.76 2.72
CA TYR A 301 -15.08 -7.99 3.00
C TYR A 301 -15.40 -9.09 1.96
N GLY A 302 -14.50 -10.05 1.80
CA GLY A 302 -14.76 -11.26 1.00
C GLY A 302 -14.81 -11.06 -0.51
N LYS A 303 -14.02 -10.12 -1.07
CA LYS A 303 -13.80 -9.98 -2.51
C LYS A 303 -12.40 -10.41 -2.87
#